data_eb499a6ce52d924a0010c78a3aaf22ee
#
_entry.id   eb499a6ce52d924a0010c78a3aaf22ee
#
_cell.length_a   1.000
_cell.length_b   1.000
_cell.length_c   1.000
_cell.angle_alpha   90.00
_cell.angle_beta   90.00
_cell.angle_gamma   90.00
#
_symmetry.space_group_name_H-M   'P 1'
#
loop_
_entity.id
_entity.type
_entity.pdbx_description
1 polymer ?
#
loop_
_entity_poly.entity_id
_entity_poly.type
_entity_poly.pdbx_seq_one_letter_code
_entity_poly.pdbx_strand_id
1 'polypeptide(L)'
;KHGCELAGLSTMPMFIRDYNDDEATVIMVDTNIQREDILPSEKARAYSMKYEAMKHQGKKGKGSSLDEVGEAAGESGKTVQRYIWLARLSDELLDMVDKKKIGLVQGVDISFLTEQEQEWVQVILEETGASISTTQSSKLKEYGKNGELTLPMVRLILTEEKPKERKVTIKADKISRYFTEDYSSEDIENIIYQLLEEWQNKQ
;
A
#
# COMPACT_ATOMS: atom_id res chain seq x y z
N LYS A 1 25.61 -16.35 11.96
CA LYS A 1 26.82 -16.32 12.80
C LYS A 1 26.43 -15.88 14.21
N HIS A 2 25.92 -14.64 14.40
CA HIS A 2 25.61 -14.09 15.72
C HIS A 2 24.64 -14.96 16.56
N GLY A 3 23.58 -15.52 15.94
CA GLY A 3 22.66 -16.44 16.65
C GLY A 3 23.33 -17.71 17.17
N CYS A 4 24.32 -18.26 16.43
CA CYS A 4 25.07 -19.42 16.87
C CYS A 4 26.03 -19.08 18.01
N GLU A 5 26.61 -17.90 17.98
CA GLU A 5 27.47 -17.37 19.06
C GLU A 5 26.65 -17.20 20.36
N LEU A 6 25.43 -16.62 20.27
CA LEU A 6 24.52 -16.50 21.39
C LEU A 6 24.04 -17.86 21.94
N ALA A 7 23.91 -18.85 21.07
CA ALA A 7 23.56 -20.23 21.45
C ALA A 7 24.75 -21.06 21.96
N GLY A 8 25.96 -20.49 22.06
CA GLY A 8 27.17 -21.15 22.55
C GLY A 8 27.74 -22.23 21.61
N LEU A 9 27.35 -22.17 20.31
CA LEU A 9 27.87 -23.15 19.34
C LEU A 9 29.25 -22.72 18.87
N SER A 10 30.25 -23.61 19.01
CA SER A 10 31.63 -23.37 18.58
C SER A 10 31.83 -23.50 17.06
N THR A 11 30.96 -24.24 16.39
CA THR A 11 30.99 -24.47 14.94
C THR A 11 29.59 -24.49 14.35
N MET A 12 29.47 -24.09 13.09
CA MET A 12 28.22 -24.22 12.33
C MET A 12 28.53 -24.67 10.90
N PRO A 13 27.73 -25.58 10.32
CA PRO A 13 27.87 -25.92 8.91
C PRO A 13 27.49 -24.69 8.05
N MET A 14 28.31 -24.39 7.03
CA MET A 14 28.04 -23.31 6.08
C MET A 14 28.47 -23.68 4.67
N PHE A 15 27.80 -23.11 3.69
CA PHE A 15 28.23 -23.14 2.30
C PHE A 15 28.89 -21.79 1.99
N ILE A 16 30.15 -21.82 1.57
CA ILE A 16 30.85 -20.63 1.08
C ILE A 16 30.68 -20.58 -0.44
N ARG A 17 30.25 -19.46 -0.97
CA ARG A 17 30.08 -19.19 -2.40
C ARG A 17 30.74 -17.86 -2.74
N ASP A 18 31.37 -17.80 -3.89
CA ASP A 18 31.91 -16.53 -4.44
C ASP A 18 30.81 -15.87 -5.27
N TYR A 19 30.22 -14.83 -4.70
CA TYR A 19 29.26 -13.96 -5.35
C TYR A 19 29.80 -12.53 -5.38
N ASN A 20 29.51 -11.79 -6.45
CA ASN A 20 29.66 -10.34 -6.39
C ASN A 20 28.57 -9.71 -5.49
N ASP A 21 28.73 -8.43 -5.16
CA ASP A 21 27.84 -7.74 -4.20
C ASP A 21 26.37 -7.73 -4.68
N ASP A 22 26.13 -7.55 -5.99
CA ASP A 22 24.78 -7.56 -6.55
C ASP A 22 24.15 -8.96 -6.50
N GLU A 23 24.91 -10.01 -6.83
CA GLU A 23 24.44 -11.40 -6.73
C GLU A 23 24.13 -11.77 -5.29
N ALA A 24 25.01 -11.40 -4.36
CA ALA A 24 24.80 -11.61 -2.93
C ALA A 24 23.54 -10.88 -2.44
N THR A 25 23.30 -9.64 -2.90
CA THR A 25 22.10 -8.87 -2.58
C THR A 25 20.83 -9.53 -3.07
N VAL A 26 20.80 -10.00 -4.32
CA VAL A 26 19.65 -10.70 -4.89
C VAL A 26 19.30 -11.96 -4.07
N ILE A 27 20.30 -12.80 -3.79
CA ILE A 27 20.11 -14.05 -3.03
C ILE A 27 19.63 -13.75 -1.59
N MET A 28 20.24 -12.77 -0.95
CA MET A 28 19.85 -12.34 0.40
C MET A 28 18.39 -11.88 0.43
N VAL A 29 17.97 -11.05 -0.52
CA VAL A 29 16.60 -10.56 -0.62
C VAL A 29 15.64 -11.72 -0.87
N ASP A 30 15.92 -12.60 -1.83
CA ASP A 30 15.04 -13.73 -2.15
C ASP A 30 14.84 -14.67 -0.97
N THR A 31 15.87 -14.89 -0.17
CA THR A 31 15.77 -15.71 1.05
C THR A 31 14.95 -15.03 2.15
N ASN A 32 15.07 -13.72 2.30
CA ASN A 32 14.36 -12.98 3.35
C ASN A 32 12.90 -12.70 2.99
N ILE A 33 12.60 -12.46 1.71
CA ILE A 33 11.25 -12.09 1.26
C ILE A 33 10.24 -13.25 1.35
N GLN A 34 10.74 -14.48 1.44
CA GLN A 34 9.92 -15.69 1.62
C GLN A 34 9.47 -15.92 3.07
N ARG A 35 9.88 -15.08 4.01
CA ARG A 35 9.43 -15.19 5.41
C ARG A 35 7.96 -14.80 5.52
N GLU A 36 7.19 -15.56 6.32
CA GLU A 36 5.74 -15.36 6.48
C GLU A 36 5.39 -14.00 7.11
N ASP A 37 6.22 -13.49 8.02
CA ASP A 37 5.95 -12.28 8.82
C ASP A 37 6.81 -11.07 8.40
N ILE A 38 7.03 -10.88 7.10
CA ILE A 38 7.78 -9.71 6.62
C ILE A 38 6.91 -8.43 6.66
N LEU A 39 7.45 -7.37 7.28
CA LEU A 39 6.76 -6.08 7.35
C LEU A 39 6.72 -5.38 5.98
N PRO A 40 5.69 -4.56 5.72
CA PRO A 40 5.62 -3.75 4.49
C PRO A 40 6.86 -2.90 4.22
N SER A 41 7.45 -2.29 5.26
CA SER A 41 8.68 -1.50 5.17
C SER A 41 9.89 -2.36 4.78
N GLU A 42 10.04 -3.53 5.39
CA GLU A 42 11.12 -4.48 5.07
C GLU A 42 11.00 -4.95 3.62
N LYS A 43 9.77 -5.28 3.19
CA LYS A 43 9.46 -5.71 1.84
C LYS A 43 9.73 -4.62 0.81
N ALA A 44 9.40 -3.37 1.13
CA ALA A 44 9.66 -2.21 0.29
C ALA A 44 11.17 -2.00 0.06
N ARG A 45 11.95 -2.03 1.13
CA ARG A 45 13.42 -1.91 1.06
C ARG A 45 14.04 -3.09 0.32
N ALA A 46 13.59 -4.32 0.59
CA ALA A 46 14.07 -5.54 -0.04
C ALA A 46 13.87 -5.51 -1.57
N TYR A 47 12.67 -5.16 -2.03
CA TYR A 47 12.42 -5.03 -3.48
C TYR A 47 13.19 -3.90 -4.12
N SER A 48 13.34 -2.76 -3.44
CA SER A 48 14.15 -1.65 -3.94
C SER A 48 15.61 -2.07 -4.11
N MET A 49 16.21 -2.72 -3.11
CA MET A 49 17.58 -3.22 -3.17
C MET A 49 17.78 -4.26 -4.29
N LYS A 50 16.88 -5.25 -4.41
CA LYS A 50 16.96 -6.26 -5.46
C LYS A 50 16.82 -5.64 -6.84
N TYR A 51 15.89 -4.72 -7.03
CA TYR A 51 15.70 -4.03 -8.31
C TYR A 51 16.95 -3.26 -8.76
N GLU A 52 17.59 -2.52 -7.85
CA GLU A 52 18.82 -1.80 -8.17
C GLU A 52 19.99 -2.75 -8.45
N ALA A 53 20.17 -3.81 -7.66
CA ALA A 53 21.20 -4.82 -7.91
C ALA A 53 21.03 -5.50 -9.29
N MET A 54 19.81 -5.88 -9.66
CA MET A 54 19.54 -6.47 -10.99
C MET A 54 19.78 -5.50 -12.13
N LYS A 55 19.49 -4.22 -11.91
CA LYS A 55 19.73 -3.15 -12.89
C LYS A 55 21.22 -2.92 -13.15
N HIS A 56 22.07 -2.96 -12.12
CA HIS A 56 23.52 -2.87 -12.24
C HIS A 56 24.12 -4.04 -13.03
N GLN A 57 23.57 -5.24 -12.88
CA GLN A 57 24.04 -6.42 -13.62
C GLN A 57 23.73 -6.39 -15.12
N GLY A 58 22.94 -5.41 -15.59
CA GLY A 58 22.60 -5.27 -17.01
C GLY A 58 21.80 -6.45 -17.57
N LYS A 59 21.21 -7.30 -16.72
CA LYS A 59 20.39 -8.44 -17.13
C LYS A 59 19.11 -7.94 -17.78
N LYS A 60 19.10 -7.88 -19.11
CA LYS A 60 17.90 -7.75 -19.92
C LYS A 60 17.27 -9.14 -20.04
N GLY A 61 16.47 -9.54 -19.05
CA GLY A 61 15.64 -10.73 -19.14
C GLY A 61 14.57 -10.60 -20.25
N LYS A 62 13.93 -11.72 -20.61
CA LYS A 62 12.82 -11.75 -21.58
C LYS A 62 11.50 -11.18 -21.05
N GLY A 63 11.44 -10.79 -19.75
CA GLY A 63 10.27 -10.25 -19.06
C GLY A 63 10.45 -8.81 -18.61
N SER A 64 9.45 -8.26 -17.93
CA SER A 64 9.59 -7.02 -17.19
C SER A 64 10.56 -7.25 -16.04
N SER A 65 11.58 -6.42 -15.86
CA SER A 65 12.51 -6.52 -14.74
C SER A 65 11.82 -6.50 -13.38
N LEU A 66 10.63 -5.94 -13.30
CA LEU A 66 9.79 -5.93 -12.07
C LEU A 66 9.14 -7.30 -11.81
N ASP A 67 8.74 -8.03 -12.85
CA ASP A 67 8.18 -9.39 -12.68
C ASP A 67 9.28 -10.36 -12.22
N GLU A 68 10.50 -10.23 -12.76
CA GLU A 68 11.66 -11.02 -12.31
C GLU A 68 12.00 -10.72 -10.83
N VAL A 69 11.89 -9.46 -10.40
CA VAL A 69 12.12 -9.10 -8.99
C VAL A 69 11.10 -9.78 -8.06
N GLY A 70 9.82 -9.88 -8.50
CA GLY A 70 8.75 -10.49 -7.72
C GLY A 70 8.68 -12.01 -7.77
N GLU A 71 9.40 -12.67 -8.69
CA GLU A 71 9.27 -14.10 -8.99
C GLU A 71 9.46 -14.98 -7.75
N ALA A 72 10.49 -14.71 -6.94
CA ALA A 72 10.80 -15.49 -5.75
C ALA A 72 9.68 -15.47 -4.69
N ALA A 73 8.87 -14.42 -4.65
CA ALA A 73 7.73 -14.26 -3.74
C ALA A 73 6.37 -14.53 -4.41
N GLY A 74 6.35 -14.89 -5.70
CA GLY A 74 5.12 -15.08 -6.46
C GLY A 74 4.30 -13.80 -6.66
N GLU A 75 4.94 -12.62 -6.64
CA GLU A 75 4.27 -11.34 -6.75
C GLU A 75 4.39 -10.74 -8.15
N SER A 76 3.34 -10.04 -8.57
CA SER A 76 3.32 -9.35 -9.87
C SER A 76 4.24 -8.13 -9.87
N GLY A 77 4.79 -7.77 -11.04
CA GLY A 77 5.60 -6.55 -11.20
C GLY A 77 4.87 -5.28 -10.77
N LYS A 78 3.53 -5.23 -10.88
CA LYS A 78 2.73 -4.11 -10.36
C LYS A 78 2.79 -4.01 -8.83
N THR A 79 2.78 -5.14 -8.14
CA THR A 79 2.92 -5.20 -6.67
C THR A 79 4.32 -4.78 -6.27
N VAL A 80 5.34 -5.33 -6.92
CA VAL A 80 6.75 -4.95 -6.72
C VAL A 80 6.94 -3.44 -6.90
N GLN A 81 6.40 -2.87 -7.98
CA GLN A 81 6.51 -1.43 -8.24
C GLN A 81 5.91 -0.58 -7.11
N ARG A 82 4.78 -0.99 -6.54
CA ARG A 82 4.17 -0.30 -5.38
C ARG A 82 5.08 -0.32 -4.16
N TYR A 83 5.72 -1.44 -3.88
CA TYR A 83 6.68 -1.54 -2.77
C TYR A 83 7.94 -0.72 -3.02
N ILE A 84 8.46 -0.68 -4.25
CA ILE A 84 9.60 0.18 -4.61
C ILE A 84 9.25 1.67 -4.42
N TRP A 85 8.03 2.08 -4.76
CA TRP A 85 7.57 3.44 -4.47
C TRP A 85 7.44 3.68 -2.97
N LEU A 86 6.88 2.72 -2.23
CA LEU A 86 6.72 2.80 -0.79
C LEU A 86 8.07 3.02 -0.07
N ALA A 87 9.16 2.44 -0.58
CA ALA A 87 10.51 2.62 -0.03
C ALA A 87 11.03 4.07 -0.09
N ARG A 88 10.31 4.99 -0.75
CA ARG A 88 10.63 6.42 -0.80
C ARG A 88 10.06 7.21 0.38
N LEU A 89 9.25 6.57 1.21
CA LEU A 89 8.72 7.21 2.42
C LEU A 89 9.82 7.39 3.46
N SER A 90 9.65 8.39 4.31
CA SER A 90 10.45 8.54 5.52
C SER A 90 10.28 7.31 6.44
N ASP A 91 11.24 7.07 7.30
CA ASP A 91 11.22 5.92 8.21
C ASP A 91 10.01 5.96 9.15
N GLU A 92 9.60 7.15 9.59
CA GLU A 92 8.43 7.37 10.44
C GLU A 92 7.12 7.03 9.74
N LEU A 93 6.98 7.42 8.46
CA LEU A 93 5.81 7.08 7.65
C LEU A 93 5.77 5.59 7.31
N LEU A 94 6.93 4.96 7.07
CA LEU A 94 7.02 3.51 6.91
C LEU A 94 6.59 2.77 8.18
N ASP A 95 7.00 3.24 9.37
CA ASP A 95 6.54 2.69 10.66
C ASP A 95 5.03 2.83 10.84
N MET A 96 4.43 3.94 10.37
CA MET A 96 2.98 4.09 10.35
C MET A 96 2.28 3.10 9.41
N VAL A 97 2.90 2.74 8.29
CA VAL A 97 2.38 1.69 7.39
C VAL A 97 2.47 0.32 8.06
N ASP A 98 3.59 -0.01 8.70
CA ASP A 98 3.79 -1.27 9.43
C ASP A 98 2.79 -1.43 10.57
N LYS A 99 2.49 -0.35 11.29
CA LYS A 99 1.47 -0.28 12.34
C LYS A 99 0.02 -0.21 11.80
N LYS A 100 -0.17 -0.29 10.49
CA LYS A 100 -1.48 -0.22 9.81
C LYS A 100 -2.27 1.08 10.07
N LYS A 101 -1.59 2.15 10.49
CA LYS A 101 -2.17 3.50 10.59
C LYS A 101 -2.37 4.14 9.22
N ILE A 102 -1.45 3.85 8.28
CA ILE A 102 -1.52 4.22 6.86
C ILE A 102 -1.65 2.93 6.06
N GLY A 103 -2.61 2.86 5.15
CA GLY A 103 -2.72 1.73 4.23
C GLY A 103 -1.66 1.77 3.12
N LEU A 104 -1.39 0.62 2.49
CA LEU A 104 -0.37 0.51 1.45
C LEU A 104 -0.61 1.49 0.28
N VAL A 105 -1.86 1.63 -0.17
CA VAL A 105 -2.21 2.53 -1.29
C VAL A 105 -1.95 3.98 -0.92
N GLN A 106 -2.36 4.39 0.29
CA GLN A 106 -2.13 5.73 0.81
C GLN A 106 -0.63 6.04 0.96
N GLY A 107 0.15 5.07 1.48
CA GLY A 107 1.60 5.17 1.57
C GLY A 107 2.26 5.36 0.21
N VAL A 108 1.82 4.61 -0.80
CA VAL A 108 2.28 4.78 -2.18
C VAL A 108 1.94 6.17 -2.72
N ASP A 109 0.76 6.71 -2.45
CA ASP A 109 0.44 8.07 -2.89
C ASP A 109 1.32 9.13 -2.21
N ILE A 110 1.53 9.00 -0.89
CA ILE A 110 2.40 9.90 -0.11
C ILE A 110 3.87 9.81 -0.57
N SER A 111 4.33 8.65 -1.05
CA SER A 111 5.70 8.47 -1.52
C SER A 111 6.08 9.33 -2.75
N PHE A 112 5.12 9.96 -3.40
CA PHE A 112 5.35 10.91 -4.49
C PHE A 112 5.53 12.35 -4.02
N LEU A 113 5.32 12.62 -2.74
CA LEU A 113 5.55 13.93 -2.11
C LEU A 113 7.04 14.15 -1.85
N THR A 114 7.45 15.40 -1.77
CA THR A 114 8.80 15.78 -1.34
C THR A 114 9.02 15.44 0.13
N GLU A 115 10.27 15.36 0.59
CA GLU A 115 10.61 15.09 1.98
C GLU A 115 9.91 16.07 2.94
N GLN A 116 9.89 17.36 2.61
CA GLN A 116 9.21 18.38 3.41
C GLN A 116 7.69 18.17 3.48
N GLU A 117 7.07 17.80 2.37
CA GLU A 117 5.63 17.51 2.32
C GLU A 117 5.28 16.25 3.09
N GLN A 118 6.14 15.23 3.04
CA GLN A 118 6.01 14.00 3.83
C GLN A 118 6.09 14.31 5.34
N GLU A 119 7.00 15.17 5.76
CA GLU A 119 7.10 15.65 7.13
C GLU A 119 5.81 16.36 7.59
N TRP A 120 5.22 17.22 6.75
CA TRP A 120 3.93 17.86 7.07
C TRP A 120 2.82 16.84 7.26
N VAL A 121 2.73 15.83 6.40
CA VAL A 121 1.74 14.74 6.51
C VAL A 121 1.96 13.97 7.82
N GLN A 122 3.19 13.59 8.13
CA GLN A 122 3.54 12.88 9.36
C GLN A 122 3.10 13.66 10.60
N VAL A 123 3.54 14.91 10.73
CA VAL A 123 3.24 15.76 11.89
C VAL A 123 1.73 15.88 12.12
N ILE A 124 0.96 16.12 11.05
CA ILE A 124 -0.49 16.29 11.19
C ILE A 124 -1.17 14.97 11.55
N LEU A 125 -0.72 13.83 11.02
CA LEU A 125 -1.27 12.52 11.39
C LEU A 125 -0.94 12.17 12.86
N GLU A 126 0.24 12.53 13.35
CA GLU A 126 0.63 12.35 14.75
C GLU A 126 -0.18 13.25 15.70
N GLU A 127 -0.32 14.53 15.36
CA GLU A 127 -1.09 15.50 16.17
C GLU A 127 -2.57 15.13 16.26
N THR A 128 -3.16 14.69 15.16
CA THR A 128 -4.61 14.46 15.08
C THR A 128 -5.03 13.03 15.42
N GLY A 129 -4.10 12.06 15.33
CA GLY A 129 -4.42 10.64 15.39
C GLY A 129 -5.34 10.18 14.26
N ALA A 130 -5.53 10.99 13.22
CA ALA A 130 -6.43 10.71 12.11
C ALA A 130 -5.90 9.56 11.24
N SER A 131 -6.82 8.82 10.63
CA SER A 131 -6.50 7.88 9.56
C SER A 131 -6.72 8.54 8.20
N ILE A 132 -5.77 8.36 7.29
CA ILE A 132 -5.88 8.90 5.93
C ILE A 132 -6.74 7.98 5.04
N SER A 133 -7.67 8.57 4.28
CA SER A 133 -8.46 7.87 3.26
C SER A 133 -7.74 7.89 1.89
N THR A 134 -8.12 6.98 1.00
CA THR A 134 -7.58 6.94 -0.38
C THR A 134 -7.87 8.25 -1.14
N THR A 135 -9.04 8.86 -0.92
CA THR A 135 -9.38 10.15 -1.54
C THR A 135 -8.46 11.28 -1.05
N GLN A 136 -8.17 11.31 0.26
CA GLN A 136 -7.26 12.30 0.84
C GLN A 136 -5.82 12.11 0.33
N SER A 137 -5.31 10.86 0.29
CA SER A 137 -3.97 10.59 -0.22
C SER A 137 -3.83 10.94 -1.70
N SER A 138 -4.85 10.66 -2.52
CA SER A 138 -4.86 11.04 -3.93
C SER A 138 -4.88 12.55 -4.13
N LYS A 139 -5.65 13.31 -3.33
CA LYS A 139 -5.62 14.79 -3.34
C LYS A 139 -4.23 15.33 -2.98
N LEU A 140 -3.61 14.80 -1.90
CA LEU A 140 -2.25 15.21 -1.50
C LEU A 140 -1.25 15.00 -2.64
N LYS A 141 -1.28 13.82 -3.27
CA LYS A 141 -0.42 13.48 -4.41
C LYS A 141 -0.64 14.42 -5.59
N GLU A 142 -1.88 14.76 -5.92
CA GLU A 142 -2.22 15.65 -7.01
C GLU A 142 -1.67 17.07 -6.77
N TYR A 143 -1.94 17.65 -5.60
CA TYR A 143 -1.41 18.98 -5.23
C TYR A 143 0.12 18.98 -5.12
N GLY A 144 0.73 17.92 -4.54
CA GLY A 144 2.19 17.80 -4.47
C GLY A 144 2.83 17.71 -5.86
N LYS A 145 2.23 16.96 -6.80
CA LYS A 145 2.69 16.88 -8.18
C LYS A 145 2.65 18.23 -8.90
N ASN A 146 1.68 19.07 -8.59
CA ASN A 146 1.54 20.40 -9.17
C ASN A 146 2.44 21.45 -8.48
N GLY A 147 3.08 21.10 -7.35
CA GLY A 147 3.88 22.04 -6.54
C GLY A 147 3.02 23.06 -5.79
N GLU A 148 1.76 22.77 -5.58
CA GLU A 148 0.77 23.63 -4.94
C GLU A 148 0.51 23.28 -3.47
N LEU A 149 1.09 22.16 -2.99
CA LEU A 149 0.84 21.66 -1.64
C LEU A 149 1.51 22.55 -0.59
N THR A 150 0.74 22.98 0.39
CA THR A 150 1.20 23.78 1.53
C THR A 150 0.78 23.14 2.85
N LEU A 151 1.48 23.44 3.95
CA LEU A 151 1.12 22.92 5.26
C LEU A 151 -0.35 23.17 5.67
N PRO A 152 -0.94 24.39 5.46
CA PRO A 152 -2.36 24.59 5.72
C PRO A 152 -3.28 23.72 4.86
N MET A 153 -2.92 23.46 3.58
CA MET A 153 -3.68 22.57 2.71
C MET A 153 -3.60 21.12 3.17
N VAL A 154 -2.41 20.64 3.56
CA VAL A 154 -2.27 19.28 4.11
C VAL A 154 -3.16 19.12 5.34
N ARG A 155 -3.14 20.11 6.26
CA ARG A 155 -4.01 20.10 7.45
C ARG A 155 -5.49 20.08 7.05
N LEU A 156 -5.92 20.93 6.14
CA LEU A 156 -7.31 20.98 5.66
C LEU A 156 -7.73 19.62 5.08
N ILE A 157 -6.93 19.05 4.17
CA ILE A 157 -7.24 17.76 3.52
C ILE A 157 -7.33 16.62 4.56
N LEU A 158 -6.40 16.56 5.52
CA LEU A 158 -6.37 15.48 6.50
C LEU A 158 -7.42 15.61 7.60
N THR A 159 -7.85 16.85 7.93
CA THR A 159 -8.90 17.11 8.92
C THR A 159 -10.29 17.25 8.30
N GLU A 160 -10.41 17.24 6.97
CA GLU A 160 -11.70 17.20 6.28
C GLU A 160 -12.53 16.03 6.80
N GLU A 161 -13.67 16.30 7.43
CA GLU A 161 -14.57 15.24 7.88
C GLU A 161 -15.01 14.43 6.66
N LYS A 162 -14.78 13.12 6.72
CA LYS A 162 -15.28 12.21 5.68
C LYS A 162 -16.79 12.40 5.60
N PRO A 163 -17.38 12.73 4.44
CA PRO A 163 -18.82 12.68 4.32
C PRO A 163 -19.25 11.28 4.79
N LYS A 164 -20.10 11.24 5.80
CA LYS A 164 -20.66 9.97 6.30
C LYS A 164 -21.61 9.45 5.22
N GLU A 165 -21.04 8.80 4.19
CA GLU A 165 -21.85 8.05 3.24
C GLU A 165 -22.62 6.99 4.03
N ARG A 166 -23.90 7.20 4.21
CA ARG A 166 -24.80 6.19 4.77
C ARG A 166 -24.99 5.11 3.71
N LYS A 167 -24.13 4.11 3.69
CA LYS A 167 -24.32 2.91 2.85
C LYS A 167 -25.39 2.04 3.53
N VAL A 168 -26.54 1.95 2.90
CA VAL A 168 -27.59 1.00 3.28
C VAL A 168 -27.41 -0.24 2.40
N THR A 169 -26.95 -1.34 3.00
CA THR A 169 -26.86 -2.63 2.29
C THR A 169 -28.07 -3.46 2.66
N ILE A 170 -28.89 -3.77 1.65
CA ILE A 170 -30.03 -4.65 1.84
C ILE A 170 -29.62 -6.07 1.44
N LYS A 171 -29.80 -7.03 2.35
CA LYS A 171 -29.44 -8.43 2.07
C LYS A 171 -30.31 -9.01 0.97
N ALA A 172 -29.72 -9.82 0.08
CA ALA A 172 -30.39 -10.43 -1.07
C ALA A 172 -31.64 -11.24 -0.66
N ASP A 173 -31.56 -11.97 0.45
CA ASP A 173 -32.69 -12.77 1.00
C ASP A 173 -33.90 -11.92 1.44
N LYS A 174 -33.71 -10.64 1.72
CA LYS A 174 -34.80 -9.70 2.01
C LYS A 174 -35.40 -9.10 0.73
N ILE A 175 -34.60 -8.88 -0.28
CA ILE A 175 -35.03 -8.31 -1.56
C ILE A 175 -35.73 -9.35 -2.41
N SER A 176 -35.28 -10.60 -2.44
CA SER A 176 -35.86 -11.69 -3.26
C SER A 176 -37.31 -12.00 -2.94
N ARG A 177 -37.85 -11.51 -1.81
CA ARG A 177 -39.29 -11.58 -1.50
C ARG A 177 -40.18 -10.67 -2.36
N TYR A 178 -39.56 -9.61 -2.90
CA TYR A 178 -40.31 -8.57 -3.64
C TYR A 178 -39.95 -8.52 -5.11
N PHE A 179 -38.79 -9.07 -5.49
CA PHE A 179 -38.28 -9.06 -6.84
C PHE A 179 -37.95 -10.51 -7.28
N THR A 180 -38.45 -10.91 -8.43
CA THR A 180 -38.11 -12.18 -9.07
C THR A 180 -36.75 -12.09 -9.79
N GLU A 181 -36.22 -13.22 -10.26
CA GLU A 181 -34.93 -13.29 -10.95
C GLU A 181 -34.84 -12.49 -12.26
N ASP A 182 -35.98 -12.04 -12.77
CA ASP A 182 -36.09 -11.27 -14.03
C ASP A 182 -35.70 -9.80 -13.86
N TYR A 183 -35.60 -9.31 -12.61
CA TYR A 183 -35.20 -7.92 -12.34
C TYR A 183 -33.69 -7.77 -12.21
N SER A 184 -33.09 -6.88 -13.02
CA SER A 184 -31.68 -6.52 -12.85
C SER A 184 -31.45 -5.70 -11.57
N SER A 185 -30.19 -5.62 -11.10
CA SER A 185 -29.85 -4.80 -9.94
C SER A 185 -30.21 -3.31 -10.15
N GLU A 186 -30.12 -2.83 -11.37
CA GLU A 186 -30.45 -1.46 -11.76
C GLU A 186 -31.96 -1.21 -11.72
N ASP A 187 -32.76 -2.18 -12.15
CA ASP A 187 -34.24 -2.10 -12.09
C ASP A 187 -34.70 -2.04 -10.62
N ILE A 188 -34.11 -2.88 -9.75
CA ILE A 188 -34.41 -2.90 -8.32
C ILE A 188 -34.06 -1.57 -7.68
N GLU A 189 -32.90 -0.99 -8.00
CA GLU A 189 -32.46 0.30 -7.48
C GLU A 189 -33.42 1.42 -7.90
N ASN A 190 -33.81 1.47 -9.17
CA ASN A 190 -34.74 2.45 -9.70
C ASN A 190 -36.13 2.39 -9.03
N ILE A 191 -36.64 1.17 -8.80
CA ILE A 191 -37.93 0.99 -8.12
C ILE A 191 -37.84 1.45 -6.66
N ILE A 192 -36.73 1.16 -5.98
CA ILE A 192 -36.52 1.63 -4.59
C ILE A 192 -36.50 3.16 -4.55
N TYR A 193 -35.81 3.83 -5.48
CA TYR A 193 -35.79 5.29 -5.55
C TYR A 193 -37.18 5.88 -5.77
N GLN A 194 -37.99 5.31 -6.69
CA GLN A 194 -39.37 5.75 -6.93
C GLN A 194 -40.23 5.64 -5.66
N LEU A 195 -40.13 4.51 -4.95
CA LEU A 195 -40.85 4.33 -3.69
C LEU A 195 -40.43 5.29 -2.61
N LEU A 196 -39.14 5.64 -2.53
CA LEU A 196 -38.64 6.63 -1.56
C LEU A 196 -39.12 8.05 -1.90
N GLU A 197 -39.18 8.43 -3.18
CA GLU A 197 -39.74 9.71 -3.62
C GLU A 197 -41.25 9.81 -3.31
N GLU A 198 -42.02 8.76 -3.59
CA GLU A 198 -43.42 8.70 -3.22
C GLU A 198 -43.64 8.80 -1.71
N TRP A 199 -42.78 8.14 -0.92
CA TRP A 199 -42.85 8.20 0.54
C TRP A 199 -42.52 9.61 1.05
N GLN A 200 -41.54 10.27 0.48
CA GLN A 200 -41.15 11.65 0.83
C GLN A 200 -42.26 12.65 0.52
N ASN A 201 -42.95 12.49 -0.62
CA ASN A 201 -44.05 13.36 -1.04
C ASN A 201 -45.33 13.17 -0.19
N LYS A 202 -45.42 12.10 0.62
CA LYS A 202 -46.56 11.83 1.51
C LYS A 202 -46.34 12.32 2.96
N GLN A 203 -45.14 12.85 3.27
CA GLN A 203 -44.82 13.46 4.55
C GLN A 203 -45.07 14.97 4.56
#